data_d02b5b87eaf14c1f9def302df4d40a40
#
_entry.id   d02b5b87eaf14c1f9def302df4d40a40
#
_cell.length_a   1.000
_cell.length_b   1.000
_cell.length_c   1.000
_cell.angle_alpha   90.00
_cell.angle_beta   90.00
_cell.angle_gamma   90.00
#
_symmetry.space_group_name_H-M   'P 1'
#
loop_
_entity.id
_entity.type
_entity.pdbx_description
1 polymer ?
#
loop_
_entity_poly.entity_id
_entity_poly.type
_entity_poly.pdbx_seq_one_letter_code
_entity_poly.pdbx_strand_id
1 'polypeptide(L)'
;MELLVSGVMQSAGAALSPGEALRRVMEAAAGGLLLEHGPGLRDPCEKELNDALGNLPPQKREDLTASAQQFLRQIAFRQIHKVLDMEPLPKLKHTTGAWKFPRKRRRSNTDTETDTPNGEGKVVKTEEKMDASENPAKK
;
A
#
# COMPACT_ATOMS: atom_id res chain seq x y z
N MET A 1 -6.81 18.58 -18.46
CA MET A 1 -6.65 18.11 -17.09
C MET A 1 -7.94 18.20 -16.28
N GLU A 2 -8.68 19.28 -16.37
CA GLU A 2 -9.94 19.49 -15.62
C GLU A 2 -10.95 18.36 -15.84
N LEU A 3 -11.19 17.95 -17.09
CA LEU A 3 -12.11 16.86 -17.41
C LEU A 3 -11.73 15.53 -16.72
N LEU A 4 -10.45 15.19 -16.73
CA LEU A 4 -9.97 13.98 -16.06
C LEU A 4 -10.23 14.04 -14.55
N VAL A 5 -9.80 15.13 -13.92
CA VAL A 5 -9.96 15.32 -12.47
C VAL A 5 -11.43 15.34 -12.10
N SER A 6 -12.26 16.11 -12.82
CA SER A 6 -13.70 16.21 -12.58
C SER A 6 -14.39 14.85 -12.70
N GLY A 7 -14.11 14.10 -13.78
CA GLY A 7 -14.69 12.77 -13.98
C GLY A 7 -14.31 11.78 -12.90
N VAL A 8 -13.04 11.79 -12.49
CA VAL A 8 -12.53 10.90 -11.42
C VAL A 8 -13.15 11.28 -10.06
N MET A 9 -13.25 12.58 -9.75
CA MET A 9 -13.83 13.04 -8.49
C MET A 9 -15.33 12.75 -8.42
N GLN A 10 -16.06 12.93 -9.52
CA GLN A 10 -17.48 12.58 -9.60
C GLN A 10 -17.71 11.07 -9.39
N SER A 11 -16.84 10.24 -9.94
CA SER A 11 -16.93 8.77 -9.79
C SER A 11 -16.72 8.30 -8.34
N ALA A 12 -16.13 9.13 -7.48
CA ALA A 12 -15.85 8.77 -6.10
C ALA A 12 -17.08 8.76 -5.20
N GLY A 13 -18.10 9.56 -5.53
CA GLY A 13 -19.36 9.63 -4.77
C GLY A 13 -19.24 10.16 -3.33
N ALA A 14 -18.04 10.50 -2.86
CA ALA A 14 -17.77 10.98 -1.52
C ALA A 14 -16.68 12.06 -1.51
N ALA A 15 -16.61 12.85 -0.45
CA ALA A 15 -15.52 13.80 -0.25
C ALA A 15 -14.22 13.04 0.00
N LEU A 16 -13.22 13.30 -0.84
CA LEU A 16 -11.89 12.70 -0.75
C LEU A 16 -10.90 13.67 -0.10
N SER A 17 -9.96 13.14 0.65
CA SER A 17 -8.79 13.93 1.07
C SER A 17 -7.91 14.26 -0.15
N PRO A 18 -7.12 15.35 -0.12
CA PRO A 18 -6.26 15.72 -1.25
C PRO A 18 -5.30 14.61 -1.69
N GLY A 19 -4.78 13.83 -0.74
CA GLY A 19 -3.90 12.70 -1.05
C GLY A 19 -4.62 11.54 -1.74
N GLU A 20 -5.83 11.24 -1.31
CA GLU A 20 -6.68 10.22 -1.96
C GLU A 20 -7.14 10.66 -3.34
N ALA A 21 -7.49 11.93 -3.50
CA ALA A 21 -7.84 12.50 -4.78
C ALA A 21 -6.69 12.38 -5.80
N LEU A 22 -5.48 12.79 -5.40
CA LEU A 22 -4.28 12.65 -6.22
C LEU A 22 -4.03 11.20 -6.62
N ARG A 23 -4.06 10.29 -5.64
CA ARG A 23 -3.87 8.86 -5.88
C ARG A 23 -4.88 8.33 -6.89
N ARG A 24 -6.16 8.67 -6.73
CA ARG A 24 -7.24 8.20 -7.59
C ARG A 24 -7.12 8.71 -9.03
N VAL A 25 -6.70 9.95 -9.21
CA VAL A 25 -6.40 10.49 -10.55
C VAL A 25 -5.25 9.75 -11.21
N MET A 26 -4.19 9.45 -10.45
CA MET A 26 -3.06 8.66 -10.96
C MET A 26 -3.46 7.21 -11.26
N GLU A 27 -4.34 6.60 -10.46
CA GLU A 27 -4.89 5.26 -10.70
C GLU A 27 -5.71 5.23 -12.01
N ALA A 28 -6.54 6.23 -12.26
CA ALA A 28 -7.32 6.32 -13.49
C ALA A 28 -6.42 6.46 -14.73
N ALA A 29 -5.41 7.32 -14.66
CA ALA A 29 -4.45 7.50 -15.74
C ALA A 29 -3.60 6.24 -15.98
N ALA A 30 -3.12 5.61 -14.90
CA ALA A 30 -2.32 4.38 -14.95
C ALA A 30 -3.12 3.16 -15.45
N GLY A 31 -4.44 3.17 -15.22
CA GLY A 31 -5.37 2.14 -15.68
C GLY A 31 -5.67 2.18 -17.19
N GLY A 32 -5.06 3.12 -17.91
CA GLY A 32 -5.19 3.20 -19.38
C GLY A 32 -6.36 4.06 -19.86
N LEU A 33 -6.94 4.88 -18.99
CA LEU A 33 -8.02 5.81 -19.38
C LEU A 33 -7.61 6.70 -20.58
N LEU A 34 -6.33 7.05 -20.64
CA LEU A 34 -5.78 7.97 -21.65
C LEU A 34 -5.31 7.27 -22.91
N LEU A 35 -5.25 5.94 -22.95
CA LEU A 35 -4.80 5.19 -24.12
C LEU A 35 -5.77 5.33 -25.29
N GLU A 36 -5.27 5.13 -26.51
CA GLU A 36 -6.07 5.24 -27.73
C GLU A 36 -7.24 4.24 -27.78
N HIS A 37 -7.01 3.03 -27.24
CA HIS A 37 -8.02 1.99 -27.14
C HIS A 37 -8.75 1.98 -25.79
N GLY A 38 -8.50 2.98 -24.96
CA GLY A 38 -9.15 3.16 -23.67
C GLY A 38 -10.53 3.79 -23.79
N PRO A 39 -11.21 3.99 -22.64
CA PRO A 39 -12.54 4.62 -22.62
C PRO A 39 -12.52 6.10 -23.06
N GLY A 40 -11.34 6.74 -23.07
CA GLY A 40 -11.18 8.13 -23.47
C GLY A 40 -11.79 9.14 -22.47
N LEU A 41 -11.62 10.41 -22.78
CA LEU A 41 -12.21 11.51 -22.03
C LEU A 41 -13.25 12.20 -22.91
N ARG A 42 -14.51 12.06 -22.52
CA ARG A 42 -15.62 12.73 -23.21
C ARG A 42 -15.79 14.15 -22.70
N ASP A 43 -15.89 15.09 -23.61
CA ASP A 43 -16.27 16.47 -23.28
C ASP A 43 -17.80 16.57 -23.18
N PRO A 44 -18.34 16.94 -22.00
CA PRO A 44 -19.77 17.09 -21.83
C PRO A 44 -20.37 18.29 -22.60
N CYS A 45 -19.52 19.20 -23.06
CA CYS A 45 -19.93 20.38 -23.83
C CYS A 45 -20.08 20.08 -25.32
N GLU A 46 -19.50 18.98 -25.80
CA GLU A 46 -19.60 18.58 -27.22
C GLU A 46 -20.82 17.67 -27.46
N LYS A 47 -21.53 17.95 -28.56
CA LYS A 47 -22.68 17.12 -28.98
C LYS A 47 -22.24 15.76 -29.53
N GLU A 48 -21.06 15.71 -30.15
CA GLU A 48 -20.48 14.50 -30.68
C GLU A 48 -19.62 13.82 -29.64
N LEU A 49 -19.65 12.49 -29.65
CA LEU A 49 -18.87 11.65 -28.70
C LEU A 49 -17.39 11.59 -29.10
N ASN A 50 -16.77 12.76 -29.14
CA ASN A 50 -15.36 12.87 -29.46
C ASN A 50 -14.50 12.69 -28.21
N ASP A 51 -13.33 12.05 -28.36
CA ASP A 51 -12.31 11.98 -27.29
C ASP A 51 -11.57 13.31 -27.24
N ALA A 52 -11.66 13.98 -26.09
CA ALA A 52 -10.93 15.25 -25.84
C ALA A 52 -9.41 15.12 -26.00
N LEU A 53 -8.89 13.90 -26.01
CA LEU A 53 -7.47 13.59 -26.23
C LEU A 53 -7.15 13.30 -27.72
N GLY A 54 -8.11 13.41 -28.64
CA GLY A 54 -7.92 13.08 -30.06
C GLY A 54 -6.69 13.73 -30.70
N ASN A 55 -6.30 14.89 -30.23
CA ASN A 55 -5.12 15.65 -30.71
C ASN A 55 -3.79 15.14 -30.14
N LEU A 56 -3.76 14.23 -29.14
CA LEU A 56 -2.54 13.68 -28.59
C LEU A 56 -2.08 12.46 -29.40
N PRO A 57 -0.80 12.42 -29.82
CA PRO A 57 -0.25 11.26 -30.48
C PRO A 57 -0.23 10.04 -29.55
N PRO A 58 -0.41 8.81 -30.07
CA PRO A 58 -0.47 7.58 -29.27
C PRO A 58 0.70 7.41 -28.31
N GLN A 59 1.93 7.69 -28.78
CA GLN A 59 3.13 7.61 -27.95
C GLN A 59 3.06 8.48 -26.69
N LYS A 60 2.57 9.71 -26.81
CA LYS A 60 2.41 10.58 -25.64
C LYS A 60 1.37 10.06 -24.66
N ARG A 61 0.33 9.39 -25.14
CA ARG A 61 -0.67 8.76 -24.27
C ARG A 61 -0.08 7.60 -23.48
N GLU A 62 0.77 6.80 -24.12
CA GLU A 62 1.52 5.72 -23.48
C GLU A 62 2.51 6.28 -22.45
N ASP A 63 3.28 7.33 -22.79
CA ASP A 63 4.23 7.97 -21.88
C ASP A 63 3.54 8.52 -20.64
N LEU A 64 2.36 9.13 -20.79
CA LEU A 64 1.55 9.62 -19.66
C LEU A 64 1.09 8.46 -18.76
N THR A 65 0.65 7.38 -19.37
CA THR A 65 0.21 6.18 -18.63
C THR A 65 1.38 5.55 -17.86
N ALA A 66 2.54 5.41 -18.51
CA ALA A 66 3.75 4.89 -17.89
C ALA A 66 4.23 5.78 -16.72
N SER A 67 4.19 7.10 -16.91
CA SER A 67 4.54 8.07 -15.86
C SER A 67 3.58 7.98 -14.67
N ALA A 68 2.28 7.86 -14.92
CA ALA A 68 1.29 7.68 -13.86
C ALA A 68 1.51 6.38 -13.07
N GLN A 69 1.88 5.28 -13.73
CA GLN A 69 2.26 4.03 -13.07
C GLN A 69 3.50 4.19 -12.19
N GLN A 70 4.50 4.94 -12.67
CA GLN A 70 5.69 5.24 -11.89
C GLN A 70 5.35 6.07 -10.64
N PHE A 71 4.51 7.08 -10.78
CA PHE A 71 4.06 7.91 -9.65
C PHE A 71 3.29 7.10 -8.62
N LEU A 72 2.43 6.18 -9.03
CA LEU A 72 1.74 5.27 -8.12
C LEU A 72 2.69 4.40 -7.32
N ARG A 73 3.76 3.89 -7.94
CA ARG A 73 4.81 3.15 -7.23
C ARG A 73 5.48 4.03 -6.17
N GLN A 74 5.81 5.28 -6.51
CA GLN A 74 6.40 6.22 -5.55
C GLN A 74 5.46 6.52 -4.38
N ILE A 75 4.17 6.71 -4.65
CA ILE A 75 3.14 6.91 -3.61
C ILE A 75 3.04 5.67 -2.71
N ALA A 76 3.03 4.47 -3.27
CA ALA A 76 2.99 3.21 -2.52
C ALA A 76 4.19 3.04 -1.59
N PHE A 77 5.37 3.49 -2.01
CA PHE A 77 6.57 3.50 -1.19
C PHE A 77 6.71 4.73 -0.27
N ARG A 78 5.63 5.49 -0.09
CA ARG A 78 5.60 6.72 0.73
C ARG A 78 6.58 7.81 0.28
N GLN A 79 6.91 7.84 -0.99
CA GLN A 79 7.81 8.81 -1.61
C GLN A 79 7.02 9.91 -2.34
N ILE A 80 5.90 10.33 -1.78
CA ILE A 80 5.02 11.35 -2.37
C ILE A 80 5.76 12.68 -2.64
N HIS A 81 6.77 12.99 -1.86
CA HIS A 81 7.61 14.16 -2.07
C HIS A 81 8.28 14.18 -3.45
N LYS A 82 8.61 12.99 -4.02
CA LYS A 82 9.17 12.89 -5.38
C LYS A 82 8.13 13.13 -6.47
N VAL A 83 6.87 12.74 -6.20
CA VAL A 83 5.75 12.98 -7.13
C VAL A 83 5.41 14.47 -7.20
N LEU A 84 5.54 15.16 -6.07
CA LEU A 84 5.27 16.59 -5.95
C LEU A 84 6.51 17.48 -6.21
N ASP A 85 7.65 16.85 -6.53
CA ASP A 85 8.94 17.53 -6.71
C ASP A 85 9.31 18.45 -5.52
N MET A 86 9.12 17.92 -4.32
CA MET A 86 9.37 18.62 -3.06
C MET A 86 10.47 17.92 -2.26
N GLU A 87 11.11 18.66 -1.37
CA GLU A 87 12.01 18.04 -0.41
C GLU A 87 11.26 17.14 0.58
N PRO A 88 11.87 16.03 1.01
CA PRO A 88 11.24 15.15 1.99
C PRO A 88 11.03 15.90 3.31
N LEU A 89 9.84 15.79 3.87
CA LEU A 89 9.54 16.33 5.18
C LEU A 89 10.51 15.77 6.23
N PRO A 90 10.97 16.60 7.19
CA PRO A 90 11.83 16.13 8.26
C PRO A 90 11.10 15.01 9.01
N LYS A 91 11.82 13.91 9.25
CA LYS A 91 11.27 12.79 10.03
C LYS A 91 10.88 13.35 11.39
N LEU A 92 9.61 13.30 11.74
CA LEU A 92 9.16 13.55 13.10
C LEU A 92 9.99 12.64 14.01
N LYS A 93 10.87 13.24 14.80
CA LYS A 93 11.51 12.52 15.88
C LYS A 93 10.35 12.04 16.74
N HIS A 94 10.01 10.76 16.66
CA HIS A 94 9.15 10.16 17.66
C HIS A 94 9.86 10.43 18.99
N THR A 95 9.39 11.42 19.69
CA THR A 95 9.64 11.49 21.12
C THR A 95 9.04 10.19 21.64
N THR A 96 9.88 9.18 21.77
CA THR A 96 9.57 7.97 22.53
C THR A 96 9.48 8.37 24.00
N GLY A 97 8.60 9.34 24.29
CA GLY A 97 8.07 9.61 25.58
C GLY A 97 7.22 8.41 25.94
N ALA A 98 7.89 7.46 26.50
CA ALA A 98 7.41 6.50 27.49
C ALA A 98 5.88 6.39 27.70
N TRP A 99 5.13 6.04 26.68
CA TRP A 99 3.86 5.37 26.91
C TRP A 99 4.13 3.87 26.97
N LYS A 100 4.98 3.47 27.90
CA LYS A 100 5.06 2.09 28.36
C LYS A 100 3.81 1.84 29.20
N PHE A 101 2.69 1.61 28.54
CA PHE A 101 1.61 0.92 29.19
C PHE A 101 2.05 -0.53 29.37
N PRO A 102 2.31 -1.00 30.58
CA PRO A 102 2.50 -2.41 30.81
C PRO A 102 1.17 -3.08 30.46
N ARG A 103 1.12 -3.77 29.35
CA ARG A 103 0.01 -4.68 29.04
C ARG A 103 0.05 -5.81 30.07
N LYS A 104 -0.51 -5.53 31.24
CA LYS A 104 -0.80 -6.56 32.24
C LYS A 104 -1.88 -7.43 31.62
N ARG A 105 -1.48 -8.56 31.04
CA ARG A 105 -2.42 -9.62 30.67
C ARG A 105 -3.06 -10.07 31.98
N ARG A 106 -4.28 -9.65 32.22
CA ARG A 106 -5.14 -10.27 33.23
C ARG A 106 -5.37 -11.69 32.77
N ARG A 107 -4.65 -12.65 33.36
CA ARG A 107 -5.11 -14.02 33.39
C ARG A 107 -6.35 -13.98 34.29
N SER A 108 -7.52 -14.23 33.74
CA SER A 108 -8.69 -14.55 34.50
C SER A 108 -8.45 -15.95 35.09
N ASN A 109 -8.09 -16.00 36.37
CA ASN A 109 -8.26 -17.24 37.13
C ASN A 109 -9.76 -17.45 37.25
N THR A 110 -10.25 -18.45 36.53
CA THR A 110 -11.52 -19.07 36.86
C THR A 110 -11.15 -20.22 37.78
N ASP A 111 -11.25 -19.95 39.07
CA ASP A 111 -11.21 -21.00 40.09
C ASP A 111 -12.45 -21.87 39.90
N THR A 112 -12.22 -23.09 39.54
CA THR A 112 -13.19 -24.16 39.79
C THR A 112 -12.41 -25.27 40.50
N GLU A 113 -12.61 -25.28 41.81
CA GLU A 113 -12.22 -26.40 42.67
C GLU A 113 -12.94 -27.67 42.22
N THR A 114 -12.21 -28.74 42.03
CA THR A 114 -12.65 -30.11 42.35
C THR A 114 -11.44 -30.97 42.65
N ASP A 115 -11.58 -31.62 43.80
CA ASP A 115 -10.70 -32.45 44.56
C ASP A 115 -10.12 -33.68 43.84
N THR A 116 -8.83 -33.94 44.20
CA THR A 116 -8.13 -35.21 44.60
C THR A 116 -7.83 -36.31 43.57
N PRO A 117 -6.95 -37.27 43.94
CA PRO A 117 -5.50 -37.16 43.90
C PRO A 117 -4.84 -38.32 43.13
N ASN A 118 -3.52 -38.28 43.08
CA ASN A 118 -2.63 -39.48 42.93
C ASN A 118 -2.19 -39.89 41.52
N GLY A 119 -0.89 -39.97 41.37
CA GLY A 119 -0.25 -40.66 40.27
C GLY A 119 1.17 -40.15 39.96
N GLU A 120 2.15 -40.71 40.63
CA GLU A 120 3.57 -40.60 40.37
C GLU A 120 3.92 -41.04 38.93
N GLY A 121 4.95 -40.39 38.35
CA GLY A 121 5.52 -40.81 37.08
C GLY A 121 6.60 -39.86 36.56
N LYS A 122 7.66 -39.85 37.06
CA LYS A 122 9.10 -39.95 36.84
C LYS A 122 9.51 -40.15 35.37
N VAL A 123 10.52 -39.32 34.95
CA VAL A 123 11.63 -39.65 33.99
C VAL A 123 11.24 -39.45 32.50
N VAL A 124 12.00 -38.81 31.62
CA VAL A 124 13.44 -38.86 31.28
C VAL A 124 13.80 -37.68 30.40
N LYS A 125 14.94 -37.08 30.63
CA LYS A 125 15.76 -36.29 29.72
C LYS A 125 16.18 -37.15 28.50
N THR A 126 16.11 -36.56 27.32
CA THR A 126 17.06 -36.96 26.28
C THR A 126 17.54 -35.75 25.56
N GLU A 127 18.76 -35.40 25.80
CA GLU A 127 19.59 -34.53 24.95
C GLU A 127 20.03 -35.40 23.76
N GLU A 128 19.84 -34.88 22.56
CA GLU A 128 20.69 -35.33 21.44
C GLU A 128 21.25 -34.12 20.70
N LYS A 129 22.51 -33.98 20.93
CA LYS A 129 23.49 -33.25 20.20
C LYS A 129 23.84 -34.05 18.93
N MET A 130 23.84 -33.43 17.77
CA MET A 130 24.67 -33.84 16.65
C MET A 130 25.16 -32.61 15.90
N ASP A 131 26.31 -32.45 16.07
CA ASP A 131 27.56 -32.00 15.50
C ASP A 131 27.67 -32.22 13.98
N ALA A 132 28.13 -31.16 13.37
CA ALA A 132 29.33 -31.00 12.56
C ALA A 132 29.40 -31.51 11.11
N SER A 133 30.01 -30.62 10.37
CA SER A 133 30.94 -30.80 9.24
C SER A 133 30.26 -31.03 7.87
N GLU A 134 30.67 -30.53 6.75
CA GLU A 134 31.98 -30.04 6.31
C GLU A 134 31.79 -29.41 4.92
N ASN A 135 32.43 -28.30 4.64
CA ASN A 135 32.74 -27.83 3.31
C ASN A 135 33.86 -28.70 2.71
N PRO A 136 33.97 -28.98 1.41
CA PRO A 136 34.85 -28.12 0.63
C PRO A 136 34.55 -27.93 -0.86
N ALA A 137 34.94 -26.77 -1.31
CA ALA A 137 35.47 -26.29 -2.57
C ALA A 137 35.86 -27.27 -3.70
N LYS A 138 35.87 -26.64 -4.93
CA LYS A 138 36.57 -26.91 -6.21
C LYS A 138 35.67 -27.56 -7.29
N LYS A 139 35.42 -26.88 -8.33
CA LYS A 139 36.26 -26.43 -9.46
C LYS A 139 35.48 -25.42 -10.29
#